data_13f091bd817699276e28d2a8e57f74cc
#
_entry.id   13f091bd817699276e28d2a8e57f74cc
#
_cell.length_a   1.000
_cell.length_b   1.000
_cell.length_c   1.000
_cell.angle_alpha   90.00
_cell.angle_beta   90.00
_cell.angle_gamma   90.00
#
_symmetry.space_group_name_H-M   'P 1'
#
loop_
_entity.id
_entity.type
_entity.pdbx_description
1 polymer ?
#
loop_
_entity_poly.entity_id
_entity_poly.type
_entity_poly.pdbx_seq_one_letter_code
_entity_poly.pdbx_strand_id
1 'polypeptide(L)'
;MLAAASMRLRQLVDEIEQLKARSAPQRIAAFFIKQANAASGPARIALPYEKALIASRLGMKPESFSRALGRLTRLGVIVDRESVTIEDLAKLAAFAEGQG
;
A
#
# COMPACT_ATOMS: atom_id res chain seq x y z
N MET A 1 -7.67 -35.77 4.79
CA MET A 1 -6.53 -35.34 3.98
C MET A 1 -6.91 -34.48 2.80
N LEU A 2 -7.90 -34.90 2.00
CA LEU A 2 -8.38 -34.10 0.88
C LEU A 2 -8.96 -32.77 1.31
N ALA A 3 -9.64 -32.73 2.45
CA ALA A 3 -10.23 -31.50 2.97
C ALA A 3 -9.17 -30.47 3.34
N ALA A 4 -8.05 -30.91 3.95
CA ALA A 4 -6.97 -30.02 4.33
C ALA A 4 -6.27 -29.41 3.11
N ALA A 5 -6.07 -30.20 2.06
CA ALA A 5 -5.47 -29.71 0.81
C ALA A 5 -6.39 -28.69 0.13
N SER A 6 -7.71 -28.94 0.13
CA SER A 6 -8.68 -28.03 -0.45
C SER A 6 -8.72 -26.67 0.29
N MET A 7 -8.62 -26.70 1.60
CA MET A 7 -8.60 -25.47 2.40
C MET A 7 -7.35 -24.64 2.10
N ARG A 8 -6.21 -25.29 1.96
CA ARG A 8 -4.95 -24.62 1.65
C ARG A 8 -5.00 -23.93 0.27
N LEU A 9 -5.55 -24.62 -0.70
CA LEU A 9 -5.69 -24.08 -2.04
C LEU A 9 -6.61 -22.87 -2.04
N ARG A 10 -7.71 -22.93 -1.29
CA ARG A 10 -8.66 -21.83 -1.17
C ARG A 10 -8.02 -20.60 -0.53
N GLN A 11 -7.20 -20.79 0.50
CA GLN A 11 -6.49 -19.67 1.13
C GLN A 11 -5.55 -18.97 0.15
N LEU A 12 -4.81 -19.73 -0.66
CA LEU A 12 -3.91 -19.15 -1.66
C LEU A 12 -4.68 -18.36 -2.72
N VAL A 13 -5.82 -18.88 -3.15
CA VAL A 13 -6.67 -18.18 -4.13
C VAL A 13 -7.22 -16.90 -3.52
N ASP A 14 -7.68 -16.94 -2.28
CA ASP A 14 -8.18 -15.76 -1.58
C ASP A 14 -7.10 -14.67 -1.48
N GLU A 15 -5.86 -15.04 -1.15
CA GLU A 15 -4.76 -14.10 -1.08
C GLU A 15 -4.49 -13.44 -2.43
N ILE A 16 -4.51 -14.21 -3.52
CA ILE A 16 -4.32 -13.68 -4.86
C ILE A 16 -5.45 -12.73 -5.24
N GLU A 17 -6.67 -13.10 -4.92
CA GLU A 17 -7.84 -12.26 -5.20
C GLU A 17 -7.79 -10.94 -4.44
N GLN A 18 -7.38 -10.97 -3.16
CA GLN A 18 -7.23 -9.77 -2.35
C GLN A 18 -6.17 -8.83 -2.95
N LEU A 19 -5.06 -9.37 -3.41
CA LEU A 19 -4.02 -8.58 -4.05
C LEU A 19 -4.51 -7.92 -5.33
N LYS A 20 -5.29 -8.65 -6.13
CA LYS A 20 -5.87 -8.12 -7.36
C LYS A 20 -6.98 -7.10 -7.08
N ALA A 21 -7.69 -7.26 -5.98
CA ALA A 21 -8.79 -6.37 -5.62
C ALA A 21 -8.32 -5.04 -5.03
N ARG A 22 -7.07 -4.94 -4.63
CA ARG A 22 -6.53 -3.69 -4.09
C ARG A 22 -6.46 -2.63 -5.18
N SER A 23 -6.97 -1.44 -4.86
CA SER A 23 -6.86 -0.28 -5.75
C SER A 23 -5.43 0.24 -5.77
N ALA A 24 -5.13 1.12 -6.74
CA ALA A 24 -3.82 1.73 -6.82
C ALA A 24 -3.44 2.47 -5.52
N PRO A 25 -4.33 3.32 -4.92
CA PRO A 25 -4.01 3.94 -3.65
C PRO A 25 -3.74 2.94 -2.53
N GLN A 26 -4.49 1.85 -2.46
CA GLN A 26 -4.27 0.82 -1.45
C GLN A 26 -2.91 0.14 -1.60
N ARG A 27 -2.49 -0.12 -2.83
CA ARG A 27 -1.18 -0.71 -3.10
C ARG A 27 -0.04 0.21 -2.70
N ILE A 28 -0.18 1.50 -2.97
CA ILE A 28 0.81 2.49 -2.56
C ILE A 28 0.85 2.60 -1.04
N ALA A 29 -0.31 2.62 -0.39
CA ALA A 29 -0.39 2.66 1.07
C ALA A 29 0.33 1.46 1.70
N ALA A 30 0.11 0.27 1.17
CA ALA A 30 0.78 -0.94 1.66
C ALA A 30 2.30 -0.83 1.50
N PHE A 31 2.76 -0.27 0.39
CA PHE A 31 4.19 -0.06 0.16
C PHE A 31 4.78 0.90 1.20
N PHE A 32 4.11 2.02 1.48
CA PHE A 32 4.59 2.98 2.47
C PHE A 32 4.64 2.38 3.87
N ILE A 33 3.63 1.60 4.24
CA ILE A 33 3.58 0.94 5.55
C ILE A 33 4.76 -0.01 5.71
N LYS A 34 5.06 -0.77 4.67
CA LYS A 34 6.20 -1.68 4.67
C LYS A 34 7.52 -0.92 4.85
N GLN A 35 7.66 0.23 4.19
CA GLN A 35 8.87 1.04 4.31
C GLN A 35 8.99 1.69 5.69
N ALA A 36 7.87 2.00 6.34
CA ALA A 36 7.87 2.62 7.65
C ALA A 36 8.40 1.70 8.75
N ASN A 37 8.25 0.40 8.56
CA ASN A 37 8.69 -0.61 9.53
C ASN A 37 8.13 -0.34 10.93
N ALA A 38 6.88 0.14 11.00
CA ALA A 38 6.17 0.42 12.24
C ALA A 38 4.70 0.05 12.04
N ALA A 39 3.99 -0.22 13.14
CA ALA A 39 2.61 -0.71 13.07
C ALA A 39 1.57 0.39 13.28
N SER A 40 1.92 1.47 13.95
CA SER A 40 0.96 2.52 14.30
C SER A 40 1.67 3.84 14.56
N GLY A 41 0.89 4.91 14.70
CA GLY A 41 1.39 6.22 15.01
C GLY A 41 1.89 6.98 13.78
N PRO A 42 2.47 8.17 13.98
CA PRO A 42 3.04 8.94 12.87
C PRO A 42 4.37 8.35 12.42
N ALA A 43 4.66 8.51 11.13
CA ALA A 43 5.91 8.04 10.56
C ALA A 43 6.37 8.98 9.46
N ARG A 44 7.68 9.08 9.32
CA ARG A 44 8.30 9.78 8.21
C ARG A 44 9.24 8.80 7.51
N ILE A 45 9.03 8.62 6.22
CA ILE A 45 9.78 7.66 5.42
C ILE A 45 10.62 8.41 4.40
N ALA A 46 11.93 8.15 4.40
CA ALA A 46 12.76 8.62 3.31
C ALA A 46 12.47 7.78 2.08
N LEU A 47 12.19 8.42 0.95
CA LEU A 47 11.98 7.71 -0.30
C LEU A 47 13.33 7.33 -0.89
N PRO A 48 13.63 6.04 -0.98
CA PRO A 48 14.93 5.61 -1.51
C PRO A 48 15.05 5.79 -3.02
N TYR A 49 13.94 6.07 -3.71
CA TYR A 49 13.89 6.16 -5.15
C TYR A 49 13.02 7.33 -5.59
N GLU A 50 13.22 7.77 -6.83
CA GLU A 50 12.34 8.74 -7.44
C GLU A 50 10.93 8.15 -7.59
N LYS A 51 9.93 9.03 -7.61
CA LYS A 51 8.52 8.61 -7.70
C LYS A 51 8.25 7.76 -8.94
N ALA A 52 8.87 8.09 -10.07
CA ALA A 52 8.70 7.31 -11.28
C ALA A 52 9.20 5.88 -11.11
N LEU A 53 10.28 5.69 -10.36
CA LEU A 53 10.84 4.37 -10.09
C LEU A 53 9.93 3.57 -9.18
N ILE A 54 9.35 4.23 -8.18
CA ILE A 54 8.39 3.58 -7.28
C ILE A 54 7.15 3.14 -8.06
N ALA A 55 6.63 3.99 -8.92
CA ALA A 55 5.51 3.66 -9.79
C ALA A 55 5.81 2.43 -10.64
N SER A 56 6.99 2.40 -11.24
CA SER A 56 7.44 1.28 -12.05
C SER A 56 7.50 -0.02 -11.24
N ARG A 57 8.02 0.04 -10.01
CA ARG A 57 8.08 -1.11 -9.13
C ARG A 57 6.71 -1.67 -8.78
N LEU A 58 5.73 -0.78 -8.66
CA LEU A 58 4.36 -1.17 -8.35
C LEU A 58 3.56 -1.52 -9.61
N GLY A 59 4.20 -1.45 -10.78
CA GLY A 59 3.53 -1.74 -12.04
C GLY A 59 2.49 -0.71 -12.43
N MET A 60 2.71 0.54 -12.04
CA MET A 60 1.79 1.65 -12.31
C MET A 60 2.41 2.64 -13.27
N LYS A 61 1.57 3.27 -14.09
CA LYS A 61 2.00 4.42 -14.89
C LYS A 61 2.20 5.63 -13.98
N PRO A 62 3.11 6.56 -14.33
CA PRO A 62 3.34 7.75 -13.50
C PRO A 62 2.08 8.57 -13.23
N GLU A 63 1.20 8.70 -14.22
CA GLU A 63 -0.05 9.45 -14.04
C GLU A 63 -0.98 8.77 -13.04
N SER A 64 -1.08 7.45 -13.11
CA SER A 64 -1.90 6.67 -12.17
C SER A 64 -1.33 6.77 -10.76
N PHE A 65 -0.02 6.72 -10.64
CA PHE A 65 0.67 6.85 -9.34
C PHE A 65 0.40 8.22 -8.74
N SER A 66 0.52 9.30 -9.53
CA SER A 66 0.27 10.66 -9.04
C SER A 66 -1.16 10.86 -8.58
N ARG A 67 -2.13 10.33 -9.33
CA ARG A 67 -3.53 10.40 -8.92
C ARG A 67 -3.81 9.64 -7.64
N ALA A 68 -3.21 8.47 -7.51
CA ALA A 68 -3.37 7.65 -6.31
C ALA A 68 -2.75 8.33 -5.09
N LEU A 69 -1.58 8.96 -5.25
CA LEU A 69 -0.97 9.76 -4.18
C LEU A 69 -1.88 10.89 -3.73
N GLY A 70 -2.55 11.55 -4.67
CA GLY A 70 -3.51 12.60 -4.35
C GLY A 70 -4.63 12.11 -3.45
N ARG A 71 -5.10 10.88 -3.65
CA ARG A 71 -6.11 10.28 -2.78
C ARG A 71 -5.56 10.01 -1.39
N LEU A 72 -4.32 9.57 -1.29
CA LEU A 72 -3.69 9.31 0.02
C LEU A 72 -3.48 10.58 0.82
N THR A 73 -3.35 11.73 0.17
CA THR A 73 -3.23 13.01 0.86
C THR A 73 -4.43 13.26 1.78
N ARG A 74 -5.60 12.80 1.40
CA ARG A 74 -6.80 12.91 2.22
C ARG A 74 -6.76 12.04 3.48
N LEU A 75 -5.86 11.07 3.50
CA LEU A 75 -5.68 10.16 4.62
C LEU A 75 -4.50 10.58 5.52
N GLY A 76 -4.01 11.79 5.35
CA GLY A 76 -2.91 12.28 6.16
C GLY A 76 -1.52 11.91 5.66
N VAL A 77 -1.40 11.62 4.37
CA VAL A 77 -0.11 11.33 3.75
C VAL A 77 0.39 12.57 3.03
N ILE A 78 1.54 13.07 3.46
CA ILE A 78 2.16 14.25 2.87
C ILE A 78 3.42 13.81 2.13
N VAL A 79 3.48 14.09 0.83
CA VAL A 79 4.58 13.65 -0.03
C VAL A 79 5.45 14.84 -0.38
N ASP A 80 6.72 14.77 0.01
CA ASP A 80 7.75 15.71 -0.38
C ASP A 80 8.65 15.09 -1.45
N ARG A 81 9.69 15.82 -1.86
CA ARG A 81 10.62 15.34 -2.89
C ARG A 81 11.34 14.07 -2.47
N GLU A 82 11.76 13.99 -1.21
CA GLU A 82 12.62 12.93 -0.71
C GLU A 82 12.01 12.13 0.41
N SER A 83 10.81 12.51 0.86
CA SER A 83 10.20 11.85 2.00
C SER A 83 8.69 11.82 1.91
N VAL A 84 8.11 10.91 2.68
CA VAL A 84 6.67 10.81 2.87
C VAL A 84 6.40 10.85 4.37
N THR A 85 5.51 11.74 4.78
CA THR A 85 5.07 11.85 6.16
C THR A 85 3.67 11.26 6.28
N ILE A 86 3.49 10.33 7.20
CA ILE A 86 2.21 9.68 7.45
C ILE A 86 1.77 10.07 8.85
N GLU A 87 0.61 10.70 8.96
CA GLU A 87 0.11 11.15 10.27
C GLU A 87 -0.33 10.00 11.16
N ASP A 88 -0.93 8.96 10.57
CA ASP A 88 -1.42 7.80 11.32
C ASP A 88 -1.27 6.52 10.49
N LEU A 89 -0.28 5.72 10.85
CA LEU A 89 -0.03 4.46 10.16
C LEU A 89 -1.18 3.47 10.31
N ALA A 90 -1.83 3.43 11.47
CA ALA A 90 -2.94 2.52 11.69
C ALA A 90 -4.11 2.82 10.74
N LYS A 91 -4.41 4.10 10.54
CA LYS A 91 -5.43 4.53 9.60
C LYS A 91 -5.07 4.15 8.17
N LEU A 92 -3.82 4.36 7.80
CA LEU A 92 -3.34 4.02 6.46
C LEU A 92 -3.36 2.50 6.25
N ALA A 93 -2.98 1.72 7.27
CA ALA A 93 -3.01 0.26 7.20
C ALA A 93 -4.44 -0.25 7.01
N ALA A 94 -5.40 0.31 7.72
CA ALA A 94 -6.81 -0.05 7.57
C ALA A 94 -7.28 0.22 6.14
N PHE A 95 -6.90 1.36 5.57
CA PHE A 95 -7.22 1.69 4.19
C PHE A 95 -6.58 0.71 3.21
N ALA A 96 -5.31 0.36 3.43
CA ALA A 96 -4.59 -0.58 2.57
C ALA A 96 -5.24 -1.95 2.55
N GLU A 97 -5.87 -2.35 3.65
CA GLU A 97 -6.57 -3.62 3.76
C GLU A 97 -8.03 -3.56 3.29
N GLY A 98 -8.48 -2.40 2.84
CA GLY A 98 -9.83 -2.23 2.32
C GLY A 98 -10.88 -1.90 3.37
N GLN A 99 -10.45 -1.46 4.54
CA GLN A 99 -11.37 -1.15 5.66
C GLN A 99 -11.70 0.33 5.77
N GLY A 100 -11.14 1.14 4.90
CA GLY A 100 -11.34 2.58 4.96
C GLY A 100 -12.16 3.13 3.80
#